data_d29584ae34bbc0d0ac2578e61b79d581
#
_entry.id   d29584ae34bbc0d0ac2578e61b79d581
#
_cell.length_a   1.000
_cell.length_b   1.000
_cell.length_c   1.000
_cell.angle_alpha   90.00
_cell.angle_beta   90.00
_cell.angle_gamma   90.00
#
_symmetry.space_group_name_H-M   'P 1'
#
loop_
_entity.id
_entity.type
_entity.pdbx_description
1 polymer ?
#
loop_
_entity_poly.entity_id
_entity_poly.type
_entity_poly.pdbx_seq_one_letter_code
_entity_poly.pdbx_strand_id
1 'polypeptide(L)'
;MIHLATSSSQRSKLLYLMKILHDKTDEQNPLAMKEIIEELKRYGITVERKTIYTDFEILKKFGLDIKTAGINKATSYYLANRKFEVDELKLLIDAIQSADFITDEKSEELITKLFLLTSVEQTRIIEATKYYECLNADDIHEE
;
A
#
# COMPACT_ATOMS: atom_id res chain seq x y z
N MET A 1 -28.64 -8.27 -19.78
CA MET A 1 -28.25 -7.81 -18.44
C MET A 1 -26.93 -8.42 -17.95
N ILE A 2 -26.66 -9.69 -18.17
CA ILE A 2 -25.43 -10.36 -17.73
C ILE A 2 -24.17 -9.80 -18.42
N HIS A 3 -24.26 -9.38 -19.67
CA HIS A 3 -23.14 -8.79 -20.43
C HIS A 3 -22.71 -7.41 -19.96
N LEU A 4 -23.60 -6.59 -19.43
CA LEU A 4 -23.28 -5.26 -18.91
C LEU A 4 -22.52 -5.32 -17.58
N ALA A 5 -22.93 -6.21 -16.68
CA ALA A 5 -22.22 -6.43 -15.41
C ALA A 5 -20.82 -6.98 -15.63
N THR A 6 -20.64 -7.92 -16.57
CA THR A 6 -19.34 -8.51 -16.92
C THR A 6 -18.41 -7.47 -17.55
N SER A 7 -18.91 -6.61 -18.44
CA SER A 7 -18.16 -5.54 -19.08
C SER A 7 -17.71 -4.48 -18.07
N SER A 8 -18.58 -4.07 -17.15
CA SER A 8 -18.25 -3.14 -16.07
C SER A 8 -17.19 -3.73 -15.13
N SER A 9 -17.34 -4.98 -14.74
CA SER A 9 -16.37 -5.72 -13.94
C SER A 9 -15.00 -5.82 -14.62
N GLN A 10 -14.97 -6.10 -15.93
CA GLN A 10 -13.73 -6.16 -16.71
C GLN A 10 -13.02 -4.80 -16.81
N ARG A 11 -13.76 -3.71 -16.95
CA ARG A 11 -13.20 -2.35 -17.01
C ARG A 11 -12.63 -1.90 -15.67
N SER A 12 -13.33 -2.19 -14.58
CA SER A 12 -12.89 -1.82 -13.23
C SER A 12 -11.77 -2.71 -12.68
N LYS A 13 -11.57 -3.89 -13.24
CA LYS A 13 -10.57 -4.86 -12.77
C LYS A 13 -9.16 -4.27 -12.66
N LEU A 14 -8.69 -3.54 -13.66
CA LEU A 14 -7.38 -2.91 -13.63
C LEU A 14 -7.25 -1.90 -12.50
N LEU A 15 -8.29 -1.10 -12.26
CA LEU A 15 -8.30 -0.10 -11.19
C LEU A 15 -8.23 -0.76 -9.80
N TYR A 16 -9.01 -1.82 -9.58
CA TYR A 16 -8.96 -2.57 -8.33
C TYR A 16 -7.64 -3.32 -8.16
N LEU A 17 -7.07 -3.85 -9.24
CA LEU A 17 -5.77 -4.48 -9.20
C LEU A 17 -4.67 -3.48 -8.81
N MET A 18 -4.68 -2.27 -9.38
CA MET A 18 -3.79 -1.18 -8.97
C MET A 18 -3.96 -0.84 -7.49
N LYS A 19 -5.20 -0.73 -7.03
CA LYS A 19 -5.52 -0.44 -5.63
C LYS A 19 -5.01 -1.51 -4.70
N ILE A 20 -5.21 -2.77 -5.01
CA ILE A 20 -4.72 -3.91 -4.22
C ILE A 20 -3.19 -3.89 -4.13
N LEU A 21 -2.51 -3.71 -5.26
CA LEU A 21 -1.05 -3.64 -5.30
C LEU A 21 -0.53 -2.46 -4.48
N HIS A 22 -1.16 -1.32 -4.57
CA HIS A 22 -0.76 -0.13 -3.81
C HIS A 22 -1.00 -0.31 -2.30
N ASP A 23 -2.20 -0.72 -1.91
CA ASP A 23 -2.61 -0.74 -0.49
C ASP A 23 -2.11 -1.98 0.26
N LYS A 24 -2.04 -3.13 -0.41
CA LYS A 24 -1.82 -4.43 0.21
C LYS A 24 -0.42 -5.01 0.03
N THR A 25 0.40 -4.40 -0.83
CA THR A 25 1.74 -4.93 -1.11
C THR A 25 2.84 -3.92 -0.86
N ASP A 26 3.98 -4.43 -0.50
CA ASP A 26 5.28 -3.77 -0.45
C ASP A 26 6.37 -4.84 -0.53
N GLU A 27 7.63 -4.45 -0.53
CA GLU A 27 8.74 -5.38 -0.64
C GLU A 27 8.75 -6.44 0.47
N GLN A 28 8.32 -6.07 1.67
CA GLN A 28 8.29 -6.97 2.82
C GLN A 28 7.02 -7.81 2.88
N ASN A 29 5.96 -7.37 2.21
CA ASN A 29 4.64 -8.00 2.20
C ASN A 29 4.13 -8.21 0.77
N PRO A 30 4.81 -9.05 -0.03
CA PRO A 30 4.34 -9.39 -1.37
C PRO A 30 3.12 -10.31 -1.30
N LEU A 31 2.26 -10.26 -2.30
CA LEU A 31 1.09 -11.14 -2.42
C LEU A 31 1.31 -12.21 -3.48
N ALA A 32 0.98 -13.45 -3.15
CA ALA A 32 0.91 -14.53 -4.12
C ALA A 32 -0.28 -14.34 -5.07
N MET A 33 -0.23 -14.95 -6.24
CA MET A 33 -1.31 -14.84 -7.22
C MET A 33 -2.67 -15.27 -6.65
N LYS A 34 -2.70 -16.31 -5.85
CA LYS A 34 -3.90 -16.77 -5.17
C LYS A 34 -4.50 -15.70 -4.25
N GLU A 35 -3.66 -15.00 -3.50
CA GLU A 35 -4.08 -13.93 -2.60
C GLU A 35 -4.63 -12.73 -3.37
N ILE A 36 -4.01 -12.39 -4.49
CA ILE A 36 -4.49 -11.31 -5.39
C ILE A 36 -5.87 -11.65 -5.94
N ILE A 37 -6.10 -12.89 -6.37
CA ILE A 37 -7.39 -13.36 -6.85
C ILE A 37 -8.45 -13.28 -5.74
N GLU A 38 -8.11 -13.64 -4.52
CA GLU A 38 -9.00 -13.54 -3.35
C GLU A 38 -9.35 -12.08 -3.03
N GLU A 39 -8.38 -11.17 -3.09
CA GLU A 39 -8.62 -9.74 -2.88
C GLU A 39 -9.55 -9.17 -3.96
N LEU A 40 -9.39 -9.55 -5.22
CA LEU A 40 -10.30 -9.15 -6.29
C LEU A 40 -11.72 -9.67 -6.08
N LYS A 41 -11.87 -10.87 -5.55
CA LYS A 41 -13.20 -11.42 -5.20
C LYS A 41 -13.92 -10.59 -4.16
N ARG A 42 -13.22 -9.98 -3.22
CA ARG A 42 -13.82 -9.08 -2.22
C ARG A 42 -14.47 -7.86 -2.86
N TYR A 43 -14.01 -7.45 -4.04
CA TYR A 43 -14.60 -6.38 -4.84
C TYR A 43 -15.64 -6.89 -5.86
N GLY A 44 -16.02 -8.16 -5.77
CA GLY A 44 -16.98 -8.77 -6.69
C GLY A 44 -16.41 -9.13 -8.06
N ILE A 45 -15.08 -9.19 -8.19
CA ILE A 45 -14.40 -9.49 -9.44
C ILE A 45 -13.84 -10.91 -9.42
N THR A 46 -14.34 -11.75 -10.32
CA THR A 46 -13.85 -13.11 -10.52
C THR A 46 -12.95 -13.15 -11.74
N VAL A 47 -11.71 -13.58 -11.56
CA VAL A 47 -10.70 -13.63 -12.62
C VAL A 47 -9.90 -14.92 -12.57
N GLU A 48 -9.36 -15.30 -13.73
CA GLU A 48 -8.40 -16.38 -13.85
C GLU A 48 -6.96 -15.86 -13.76
N ARG A 49 -6.07 -16.68 -13.26
CA ARG A 49 -4.63 -16.40 -13.13
C ARG A 49 -4.02 -15.85 -14.43
N LYS A 50 -4.34 -16.48 -15.56
CA LYS A 50 -3.82 -16.12 -16.88
C LYS A 50 -4.15 -14.67 -17.26
N THR A 51 -5.33 -14.20 -16.92
CA THR A 51 -5.78 -12.84 -17.20
C THR A 51 -4.99 -11.81 -16.39
N ILE A 52 -4.65 -12.11 -15.16
CA ILE A 52 -3.88 -11.21 -14.28
C ILE A 52 -2.46 -11.00 -14.82
N TYR A 53 -1.82 -12.00 -15.38
CA TYR A 53 -0.51 -11.82 -16.01
C TYR A 53 -0.56 -10.81 -17.17
N THR A 54 -1.61 -10.87 -17.98
CA THR A 54 -1.84 -9.88 -19.05
C THR A 54 -2.08 -8.49 -18.47
N ASP A 55 -2.86 -8.40 -17.41
CA ASP A 55 -3.15 -7.14 -16.72
C ASP A 55 -1.87 -6.54 -16.11
N PHE A 56 -0.99 -7.33 -15.54
CA PHE A 56 0.30 -6.87 -15.04
C PHE A 56 1.16 -6.24 -16.14
N GLU A 57 1.18 -6.83 -17.33
CA GLU A 57 1.90 -6.25 -18.47
C GLU A 57 1.33 -4.90 -18.89
N ILE A 58 0.02 -4.74 -18.86
CA ILE A 58 -0.66 -3.45 -19.12
C ILE A 58 -0.29 -2.42 -18.06
N LEU A 59 -0.34 -2.80 -16.79
CA LEU A 59 0.02 -1.91 -15.66
C LEU A 59 1.50 -1.51 -15.69
N LYS A 60 2.39 -2.41 -16.05
CA LYS A 60 3.82 -2.10 -16.22
C LYS A 60 4.04 -1.08 -17.34
N LYS A 61 3.36 -1.23 -18.47
CA LYS A 61 3.40 -0.26 -19.57
C LYS A 61 2.84 1.10 -19.16
N PHE A 62 1.84 1.11 -18.29
CA PHE A 62 1.27 2.33 -17.72
C PHE A 62 2.24 3.04 -16.77
N GLY A 63 3.20 2.34 -16.19
CA GLY A 63 4.23 2.90 -15.33
C GLY A 63 4.33 2.31 -13.93
N LEU A 64 3.55 1.27 -13.62
CA LEU A 64 3.69 0.56 -12.34
C LEU A 64 4.90 -0.37 -12.39
N ASP A 65 5.74 -0.28 -11.38
CA ASP A 65 6.89 -1.18 -11.20
C ASP A 65 6.47 -2.38 -10.33
N ILE A 66 5.89 -3.38 -10.98
CA ILE A 66 5.47 -4.62 -10.35
C ILE A 66 6.66 -5.58 -10.34
N LYS A 67 7.17 -5.88 -9.14
CA LYS A 67 8.29 -6.81 -8.93
C LYS A 67 7.81 -8.13 -8.35
N THR A 68 8.68 -9.12 -8.50
CA THR A 68 8.46 -10.45 -7.94
C THR A 68 9.39 -10.70 -6.77
N ALA A 69 8.86 -11.35 -5.74
CA ALA A 69 9.64 -11.90 -4.64
C ALA A 69 9.39 -13.41 -4.60
N GLY A 70 10.45 -14.20 -4.54
CA GLY A 70 10.35 -15.66 -4.46
C GLY A 70 11.04 -16.18 -3.23
N ILE A 71 10.25 -16.70 -2.29
CA ILE A 71 10.75 -17.54 -1.20
C ILE A 71 9.98 -18.86 -1.31
N ASN A 72 10.69 -19.98 -1.50
CA ASN A 72 10.13 -21.33 -1.51
C ASN A 72 9.09 -21.65 -2.61
N LYS A 73 9.46 -21.52 -3.88
CA LYS A 73 8.67 -21.97 -5.05
C LYS A 73 7.37 -21.20 -5.36
N ALA A 74 6.89 -20.32 -4.51
CA ALA A 74 5.74 -19.48 -4.80
C ALA A 74 6.19 -18.08 -5.18
N THR A 75 5.88 -17.66 -6.41
CA THR A 75 6.12 -16.30 -6.86
C THR A 75 5.10 -15.36 -6.22
N SER A 76 5.57 -14.34 -5.57
CA SER A 76 4.75 -13.28 -5.00
C SER A 76 5.06 -11.95 -5.70
N TYR A 77 4.12 -11.02 -5.64
CA TYR A 77 4.17 -9.77 -6.40
C TYR A 77 4.00 -8.57 -5.46
N TYR A 78 4.67 -7.48 -5.76
CA TYR A 78 4.53 -6.24 -5.02
C TYR A 78 4.79 -5.02 -5.90
N LEU A 79 4.22 -3.88 -5.50
CA LEU A 79 4.46 -2.60 -6.13
C LEU A 79 5.72 -1.96 -5.54
N ALA A 80 6.72 -1.69 -6.38
CA ALA A 80 8.02 -1.19 -5.95
C ALA A 80 8.18 0.33 -6.08
N ASN A 81 7.65 0.95 -7.14
CA ASN A 81 7.85 2.38 -7.39
C ASN A 81 6.89 3.26 -6.58
N ARG A 82 7.18 3.42 -5.33
CA ARG A 82 6.47 4.37 -4.49
C ARG A 82 7.08 5.76 -4.62
N LYS A 83 6.27 6.81 -4.44
CA LYS A 83 6.75 8.19 -4.49
C LYS A 83 7.71 8.50 -3.36
N PHE A 84 7.50 7.88 -2.20
CA PHE A 84 8.36 8.02 -1.02
C PHE A 84 8.66 6.66 -0.43
N GLU A 85 9.90 6.48 0.00
CA GLU A 85 10.31 5.36 0.84
C GLU A 85 9.79 5.55 2.28
N VAL A 86 9.71 4.46 3.04
CA VAL A 86 9.21 4.49 4.42
C VAL A 86 10.00 5.48 5.29
N ASP A 87 11.33 5.47 5.18
CA ASP A 87 12.19 6.36 5.95
C ASP A 87 12.00 7.83 5.58
N GLU A 88 11.76 8.12 4.30
CA GLU A 88 11.45 9.47 3.83
C GLU A 88 10.09 9.95 4.36
N LEU A 89 9.07 9.09 4.35
CA LEU A 89 7.76 9.40 4.93
C LEU A 89 7.86 9.66 6.42
N LYS A 90 8.61 8.84 7.14
CA LYS A 90 8.85 9.02 8.57
C LYS A 90 9.49 10.38 8.86
N LEU A 91 10.48 10.77 8.08
CA LEU A 91 11.13 12.08 8.19
C LEU A 91 10.13 13.23 7.96
N LEU A 92 9.27 13.13 6.94
CA LEU A 92 8.24 14.13 6.66
C LEU A 92 7.21 14.23 7.80
N ILE A 93 6.79 13.11 8.34
CA ILE A 93 5.84 13.05 9.47
C ILE A 93 6.47 13.69 10.71
N ASP A 94 7.72 13.38 11.01
CA ASP A 94 8.44 13.98 12.14
C ASP A 94 8.57 15.50 11.99
N ALA A 95 8.87 15.98 10.79
CA ALA A 95 8.94 17.41 10.50
C ALA A 95 7.59 18.12 10.71
N ILE A 96 6.47 17.52 10.28
CA ILE A 96 5.13 18.06 10.48
C ILE A 96 4.79 18.10 11.97
N GLN A 97 5.06 17.06 12.71
CA GLN A 97 4.77 16.98 14.15
C GLN A 97 5.61 17.95 14.99
N SER A 98 6.81 18.27 14.54
CA SER A 98 7.73 19.20 15.20
C SER A 98 7.47 20.67 14.85
N ALA A 99 6.61 20.96 13.89
CA ALA A 99 6.34 22.31 13.42
C ALA A 99 5.35 23.03 14.36
N ASP A 100 5.82 24.00 15.14
CA ASP A 100 5.01 24.75 16.12
C ASP A 100 3.90 25.60 15.48
N PHE A 101 4.06 25.95 14.19
CA PHE A 101 3.09 26.76 13.45
C PHE A 101 1.93 25.94 12.83
N ILE A 102 1.94 24.63 12.97
CA ILE A 102 0.88 23.74 12.48
C ILE A 102 0.05 23.27 13.68
N THR A 103 -1.27 23.47 13.63
CA THR A 103 -2.18 22.96 14.68
C THR A 103 -2.19 21.43 14.69
N ASP A 104 -2.49 20.83 15.83
CA ASP A 104 -2.56 19.37 15.97
C ASP A 104 -3.57 18.77 14.99
N GLU A 105 -4.73 19.39 14.83
CA GLU A 105 -5.75 18.97 13.87
C GLU A 105 -5.23 18.97 12.43
N LYS A 106 -4.52 20.03 12.02
CA LYS A 106 -3.95 20.12 10.68
C LYS A 106 -2.80 19.16 10.49
N SER A 107 -2.03 18.92 11.52
CA SER A 107 -0.96 17.93 11.55
C SER A 107 -1.50 16.52 11.27
N GLU A 108 -2.54 16.11 11.98
CA GLU A 108 -3.21 14.81 11.80
C GLU A 108 -3.78 14.67 10.38
N GLU A 109 -4.43 15.72 9.87
CA GLU A 109 -4.95 15.71 8.50
C GLU A 109 -3.84 15.47 7.46
N LEU A 110 -2.72 16.17 7.57
CA LEU A 110 -1.59 16.04 6.66
C LEU A 110 -0.94 14.65 6.74
N ILE A 111 -0.75 14.15 7.94
CA ILE A 111 -0.17 12.82 8.19
C ILE A 111 -1.04 11.72 7.59
N THR A 112 -2.36 11.81 7.78
CA THR A 112 -3.32 10.88 7.18
C THR A 112 -3.20 10.85 5.65
N LYS A 113 -3.02 12.01 5.02
CA LYS A 113 -2.79 12.11 3.57
C LYS A 113 -1.48 11.47 3.15
N LEU A 114 -0.41 11.64 3.92
CA LEU A 114 0.89 11.01 3.65
C LEU A 114 0.81 9.49 3.72
N PHE A 115 0.04 8.93 4.64
CA PHE A 115 -0.15 7.48 4.75
C PHE A 115 -0.84 6.86 3.52
N LEU A 116 -1.57 7.64 2.73
CA LEU A 116 -2.13 7.17 1.45
C LEU A 116 -1.06 6.88 0.39
N LEU A 117 0.18 7.33 0.59
CA LEU A 117 1.30 7.12 -0.32
C LEU A 117 2.06 5.81 -0.06
N THR A 118 1.68 5.06 0.95
CA THR A 118 2.35 3.83 1.37
C THR A 118 1.36 2.67 1.53
N SER A 119 1.86 1.46 1.79
CA SER A 119 1.00 0.32 2.07
C SER A 119 0.39 0.41 3.48
N VAL A 120 -0.68 -0.34 3.72
CA VAL A 120 -1.32 -0.42 5.04
C VAL A 120 -0.34 -0.96 6.09
N GLU A 121 0.48 -1.95 5.75
CA GLU A 121 1.46 -2.51 6.68
C GLU A 121 2.59 -1.54 7.00
N GLN A 122 3.10 -0.80 6.00
CA GLN A 122 4.11 0.23 6.22
C GLN A 122 3.57 1.37 7.10
N THR A 123 2.31 1.79 6.90
CA THR A 123 1.63 2.76 7.78
C THR A 123 1.61 2.25 9.22
N ARG A 124 1.24 0.99 9.42
CA ARG A 124 1.18 0.37 10.75
C ARG A 124 2.54 0.34 11.43
N ILE A 125 3.61 0.06 10.69
CA ILE A 125 4.99 0.06 11.18
C ILE A 125 5.41 1.47 11.62
N ILE A 126 5.11 2.48 10.84
CA ILE A 126 5.44 3.88 11.16
C ILE A 126 4.72 4.31 12.44
N GLU A 127 3.44 4.03 12.56
CA GLU A 127 2.64 4.34 13.76
C GLU A 127 3.18 3.63 15.01
N ALA A 128 3.51 2.35 14.91
CA ALA A 128 4.08 1.58 16.01
C ALA A 128 5.44 2.13 16.45
N THR A 129 6.32 2.48 15.53
CA THR A 129 7.63 3.07 15.81
C THR A 129 7.49 4.39 16.58
N LYS A 130 6.57 5.24 16.18
CA LYS A 130 6.31 6.52 16.87
C LYS A 130 5.78 6.32 18.29
N TYR A 131 4.94 5.33 18.51
CA TYR A 131 4.44 5.00 19.83
C TYR A 131 5.58 4.62 20.77
N TYR A 132 6.54 3.80 20.34
CA TYR A 132 7.72 3.42 21.13
C TYR A 132 8.66 4.61 21.39
N GLU A 133 8.83 5.51 20.44
CA GLU A 133 9.62 6.73 20.61
C GLU A 133 9.02 7.65 21.69
N CYS A 134 7.69 7.79 21.73
CA CYS A 134 7.00 8.56 22.76
C CYS A 134 7.18 7.95 24.15
N LEU A 135 7.04 6.63 24.30
CA LEU A 135 7.24 5.94 25.58
C LEU A 135 8.66 6.15 26.13
N ASN A 136 9.67 6.05 25.26
CA ASN A 136 11.06 6.23 25.67
C ASN A 136 11.39 7.70 26.02
N ALA A 137 10.70 8.66 25.44
CA ALA A 137 10.87 10.08 25.76
C ALA A 137 10.31 10.42 27.15
N ASP A 138 9.20 9.80 27.55
CA ASP A 138 8.59 9.99 28.85
C ASP A 138 9.46 9.38 29.99
N ASP A 139 10.13 8.25 29.73
CA ASP A 139 11.03 7.61 30.69
C ASP A 139 12.30 8.45 30.98
N ILE A 140 12.71 9.35 30.10
CA ILE A 140 13.87 10.24 30.27
C ILE A 140 13.55 11.44 31.18
N HIS A 141 12.31 11.77 31.38
CA HIS A 141 11.86 12.92 32.20
C HIS A 141 11.58 12.59 33.67
N GLU A 142 11.69 11.33 34.09
CA GLU A 142 11.49 10.90 35.49
C GLU A 142 12.79 10.78 36.31
N GLU A 143 13.93 11.21 35.78
CA GLU A 143 15.18 11.40 36.53
C GLU A 143 15.49 12.89 36.71
#